data_17c82aa752a1803f6fe2e463f9967c94
#
_entry.id   17c82aa752a1803f6fe2e463f9967c94
#
_cell.length_a   1.000
_cell.length_b   1.000
_cell.length_c   1.000
_cell.angle_alpha   90.00
_cell.angle_beta   90.00
_cell.angle_gamma   90.00
#
_symmetry.space_group_name_H-M   'P 1'
#
loop_
_entity.id
_entity.type
_entity.pdbx_description
1 polymer ?
#
loop_
_entity_poly.entity_id
_entity_poly.type
_entity_poly.pdbx_seq_one_letter_code
_entity_poly.pdbx_strand_id
1 'polypeptide(L)'
;MNAPEKLRQHDRAARAVGNIVHLEHFNVVIGDQRLATLFYVVGLGGTRDPYLFMGLENMWVNFGRTQVHLPSRGTQPRPEVLRGTAGFVVPNLDDLVRRLEHAGTEMKRIAPELPNNFAFQRKGDSVEATCPWGNRVRCHAPAPEFGRTELGLAYVDFDVPPGTADGIARFYNEVMRAPASAAQGRATVGIGRDQRLHFTESAAPQPAYDNHHIQIYIADFSAPYEWLKSHDLISMETDADEWRFQWIVDPRDGRKLFQIEHETRSMKHRLFGRPLVNRNHALTNMTYVPGADAFRGTF
;
A
#
# COMPACT_ATOMS: atom_id res chain seq x y z
N MET A 1 -29.70 -25.17 41.29
CA MET A 1 -29.87 -24.17 40.20
C MET A 1 -28.56 -23.38 40.13
N ASN A 2 -27.78 -23.63 39.08
CA ASN A 2 -26.53 -22.89 38.86
C ASN A 2 -26.85 -21.45 38.49
N ALA A 3 -26.16 -20.49 39.12
CA ALA A 3 -26.30 -19.07 38.80
C ALA A 3 -25.98 -18.86 37.29
N PRO A 4 -26.72 -17.99 36.59
CA PRO A 4 -26.47 -17.75 35.18
C PRO A 4 -25.02 -17.24 35.01
N GLU A 5 -24.27 -17.90 34.12
CA GLU A 5 -22.93 -17.52 33.73
C GLU A 5 -22.98 -16.03 33.31
N LYS A 6 -22.30 -15.15 34.06
CA LYS A 6 -22.25 -13.73 33.74
C LYS A 6 -21.76 -13.60 32.30
N LEU A 7 -22.60 -13.11 31.40
CA LEU A 7 -22.23 -12.75 30.04
C LEU A 7 -20.92 -11.94 30.09
N ARG A 8 -19.85 -12.49 29.52
CA ARG A 8 -18.57 -11.76 29.41
C ARG A 8 -18.84 -10.46 28.68
N GLN A 9 -18.50 -9.35 29.34
CA GLN A 9 -18.61 -8.04 28.74
C GLN A 9 -17.60 -7.91 27.60
N HIS A 10 -18.06 -7.93 26.36
CA HIS A 10 -17.22 -7.75 25.18
C HIS A 10 -17.20 -6.28 24.80
N ASP A 11 -16.00 -5.73 24.62
CA ASP A 11 -15.85 -4.42 23.98
C ASP A 11 -16.18 -4.54 22.49
N ARG A 12 -17.36 -4.08 22.12
CA ARG A 12 -17.84 -4.10 20.73
C ARG A 12 -17.13 -3.05 19.89
N ALA A 13 -16.74 -1.91 20.47
CA ALA A 13 -16.05 -0.84 19.76
C ALA A 13 -14.66 -1.29 19.26
N ALA A 14 -13.97 -2.14 20.03
CA ALA A 14 -12.69 -2.71 19.63
C ALA A 14 -12.76 -3.60 18.36
N ARG A 15 -13.96 -3.88 17.85
CA ARG A 15 -14.18 -4.65 16.62
C ARG A 15 -14.59 -3.80 15.42
N ALA A 16 -14.77 -2.49 15.63
CA ALA A 16 -15.08 -1.57 14.55
C ALA A 16 -13.83 -1.31 13.71
N VAL A 17 -13.96 -1.45 12.39
CA VAL A 17 -12.83 -1.22 11.46
C VAL A 17 -12.79 0.21 10.91
N GLY A 18 -13.81 1.02 11.21
CA GLY A 18 -13.92 2.39 10.69
C GLY A 18 -14.36 2.44 9.23
N ASN A 19 -14.28 3.64 8.64
CA ASN A 19 -14.80 3.90 7.31
C ASN A 19 -13.86 3.47 6.17
N ILE A 20 -12.53 3.49 6.37
CA ILE A 20 -11.60 3.02 5.34
C ILE A 20 -11.51 1.49 5.47
N VAL A 21 -12.03 0.78 4.48
CA VAL A 21 -12.18 -0.68 4.53
C VAL A 21 -11.06 -1.45 3.86
N HIS A 22 -10.32 -0.80 2.95
CA HIS A 22 -9.21 -1.44 2.23
C HIS A 22 -8.23 -0.42 1.65
N LEU A 23 -6.94 -0.70 1.78
CA LEU A 23 -5.84 -0.07 1.06
C LEU A 23 -5.45 -1.02 -0.08
N GLU A 24 -5.92 -0.72 -1.30
CA GLU A 24 -5.69 -1.63 -2.43
C GLU A 24 -4.29 -1.51 -2.99
N HIS A 25 -3.84 -0.27 -3.25
CA HIS A 25 -2.52 -0.07 -3.86
C HIS A 25 -1.87 1.26 -3.49
N PHE A 26 -0.59 1.33 -3.75
CA PHE A 26 0.08 2.59 -4.00
C PHE A 26 0.50 2.67 -5.48
N ASN A 27 0.59 3.90 -5.99
CA ASN A 27 0.97 4.20 -7.36
C ASN A 27 2.29 4.97 -7.37
N VAL A 28 3.22 4.55 -8.23
CA VAL A 28 4.45 5.28 -8.54
C VAL A 28 4.83 5.08 -10.00
N VAL A 29 5.10 6.17 -10.71
CA VAL A 29 5.63 6.10 -12.07
C VAL A 29 7.01 5.45 -12.05
N ILE A 30 7.25 4.56 -13.00
CA ILE A 30 8.52 3.84 -13.16
C ILE A 30 9.24 4.28 -14.44
N GLY A 31 10.56 4.21 -14.43
CA GLY A 31 11.39 4.60 -15.58
C GLY A 31 11.51 3.53 -16.66
N ASP A 32 11.43 2.24 -16.30
CA ASP A 32 11.62 1.11 -17.23
C ASP A 32 10.86 -0.14 -16.75
N GLN A 33 10.05 -0.73 -17.61
CA GLN A 33 9.23 -1.90 -17.25
C GLN A 33 10.04 -3.18 -17.06
N ARG A 34 11.22 -3.32 -17.70
CA ARG A 34 12.08 -4.50 -17.52
C ARG A 34 12.61 -4.53 -16.10
N LEU A 35 13.15 -3.40 -15.62
CA LEU A 35 13.63 -3.25 -14.25
C LEU A 35 12.49 -3.39 -13.23
N ALA A 36 11.30 -2.81 -13.51
CA ALA A 36 10.14 -2.99 -12.65
C ALA A 36 9.69 -4.44 -12.57
N THR A 37 9.66 -5.16 -13.70
CA THR A 37 9.33 -6.59 -13.72
C THR A 37 10.33 -7.38 -12.88
N LEU A 38 11.63 -7.11 -13.01
CA LEU A 38 12.64 -7.78 -12.20
C LEU A 38 12.50 -7.49 -10.71
N PHE A 39 12.17 -6.26 -10.33
CA PHE A 39 12.00 -5.92 -8.92
C PHE A 39 10.68 -6.46 -8.34
N TYR A 40 9.54 -6.05 -8.91
CA TYR A 40 8.22 -6.32 -8.29
C TYR A 40 7.71 -7.73 -8.57
N VAL A 41 8.00 -8.30 -9.76
CA VAL A 41 7.51 -9.64 -10.12
C VAL A 41 8.53 -10.72 -9.77
N VAL A 42 9.75 -10.62 -10.27
CA VAL A 42 10.79 -11.65 -10.02
C VAL A 42 11.30 -11.56 -8.57
N GLY A 43 11.71 -10.39 -8.14
CA GLY A 43 12.30 -10.15 -6.82
C GLY A 43 11.29 -10.26 -5.70
N LEU A 44 10.29 -9.39 -5.64
CA LEU A 44 9.29 -9.40 -4.57
C LEU A 44 8.28 -10.55 -4.71
N GLY A 45 8.16 -11.13 -5.90
CA GLY A 45 7.31 -12.29 -6.14
C GLY A 45 5.83 -11.97 -6.43
N GLY A 46 5.52 -10.74 -6.78
CA GLY A 46 4.19 -10.38 -7.26
C GLY A 46 3.86 -11.01 -8.61
N THR A 47 2.61 -10.91 -9.00
CA THR A 47 2.12 -11.40 -10.30
C THR A 47 1.56 -10.25 -11.10
N ARG A 48 2.00 -10.08 -12.34
CA ARG A 48 1.38 -9.09 -13.23
C ARG A 48 -0.10 -9.38 -13.39
N ASP A 49 -0.94 -8.37 -13.18
CA ASP A 49 -2.39 -8.52 -13.30
C ASP A 49 -2.78 -8.79 -14.75
N PRO A 50 -3.48 -9.90 -15.05
CA PRO A 50 -3.84 -10.25 -16.41
C PRO A 50 -5.08 -9.47 -16.91
N TYR A 51 -5.83 -8.82 -16.04
CA TYR A 51 -7.11 -8.16 -16.37
C TYR A 51 -6.98 -6.64 -16.49
N LEU A 52 -6.06 -6.01 -15.76
CA LEU A 52 -5.82 -4.58 -15.85
C LEU A 52 -4.78 -4.27 -16.93
N PHE A 53 -5.08 -4.68 -18.15
CA PHE A 53 -4.25 -4.37 -19.31
C PHE A 53 -4.66 -3.02 -19.89
N MET A 54 -3.93 -1.98 -19.48
CA MET A 54 -4.09 -0.60 -19.97
C MET A 54 -2.98 -0.21 -20.95
N GLY A 55 -2.58 -1.14 -21.82
CA GLY A 55 -1.42 -0.99 -22.69
C GLY A 55 -0.11 -1.47 -22.03
N LEU A 56 0.98 -1.46 -22.80
CA LEU A 56 2.30 -1.88 -22.32
C LEU A 56 2.90 -0.93 -21.27
N GLU A 57 2.40 0.29 -21.20
CA GLU A 57 2.94 1.37 -20.38
C GLU A 57 2.31 1.46 -18.97
N ASN A 58 1.45 0.52 -18.63
CA ASN A 58 0.72 0.56 -17.37
C ASN A 58 0.71 -0.81 -16.70
N MET A 59 1.67 -1.05 -15.84
CA MET A 59 1.81 -2.34 -15.17
C MET A 59 1.10 -2.35 -13.82
N TRP A 60 0.31 -3.39 -13.57
CA TRP A 60 -0.30 -3.70 -12.29
C TRP A 60 0.28 -5.00 -11.77
N VAL A 61 0.71 -5.01 -10.51
CA VAL A 61 1.32 -6.18 -9.88
C VAL A 61 0.53 -6.57 -8.64
N ASN A 62 0.04 -7.81 -8.61
CA ASN A 62 -0.77 -8.36 -7.53
C ASN A 62 0.09 -8.91 -6.39
N PHE A 63 -0.29 -8.55 -5.18
CA PHE A 63 0.22 -9.10 -3.93
C PHE A 63 -0.96 -9.46 -3.03
N GLY A 64 -1.40 -10.73 -3.02
CA GLY A 64 -2.59 -11.16 -2.30
C GLY A 64 -3.84 -10.42 -2.79
N ARG A 65 -4.45 -9.64 -1.89
CA ARG A 65 -5.62 -8.79 -2.17
C ARG A 65 -5.27 -7.34 -2.49
N THR A 66 -3.99 -7.04 -2.62
CA THR A 66 -3.44 -5.70 -2.85
C THR A 66 -2.62 -5.67 -4.11
N GLN A 67 -2.32 -4.47 -4.58
CA GLN A 67 -1.58 -4.27 -5.82
C GLN A 67 -0.51 -3.19 -5.66
N VAL A 68 0.38 -3.13 -6.63
CA VAL A 68 1.22 -1.96 -6.91
C VAL A 68 0.91 -1.52 -8.34
N HIS A 69 0.60 -0.25 -8.51
CA HIS A 69 0.34 0.36 -9.80
C HIS A 69 1.59 1.10 -10.28
N LEU A 70 2.09 0.72 -11.47
CA LEU A 70 3.40 1.11 -11.99
C LEU A 70 3.28 1.66 -13.43
N PRO A 71 2.76 2.87 -13.62
CA PRO A 71 2.72 3.49 -14.94
C PRO A 71 4.13 3.87 -15.42
N SER A 72 4.34 3.81 -16.76
CA SER A 72 5.58 4.20 -17.42
C SER A 72 5.30 4.95 -18.73
N ARG A 73 4.34 5.87 -18.69
CA ARG A 73 3.85 6.57 -19.88
C ARG A 73 4.88 7.54 -20.45
N GLY A 74 4.91 7.61 -21.80
CA GLY A 74 5.77 8.52 -22.55
C GLY A 74 7.16 7.93 -22.84
N THR A 75 7.93 8.64 -23.64
CA THR A 75 9.25 8.17 -24.12
C THR A 75 10.35 8.26 -23.06
N GLN A 76 10.18 9.11 -22.05
CA GLN A 76 11.09 9.27 -20.93
C GLN A 76 10.27 9.50 -19.65
N PRO A 77 9.66 8.45 -19.07
CA PRO A 77 8.87 8.59 -17.86
C PRO A 77 9.77 9.05 -16.72
N ARG A 78 9.30 10.07 -15.97
CA ARG A 78 9.97 10.56 -14.77
C ARG A 78 9.53 9.70 -13.59
N PRO A 79 10.42 8.89 -13.00
CA PRO A 79 10.08 8.05 -11.87
C PRO A 79 9.61 8.85 -10.67
N GLU A 80 8.61 8.32 -9.97
CA GLU A 80 8.11 8.85 -8.69
C GLU A 80 8.68 8.03 -7.52
N VAL A 81 8.90 8.72 -6.41
CA VAL A 81 9.43 8.10 -5.19
C VAL A 81 8.49 8.38 -4.03
N LEU A 82 7.89 7.31 -3.51
CA LEU A 82 7.08 7.36 -2.32
C LEU A 82 7.86 7.98 -1.15
N ARG A 83 7.34 9.04 -0.56
CA ARG A 83 7.93 9.67 0.63
C ARG A 83 7.67 8.82 1.87
N GLY A 84 8.32 7.68 1.94
CA GLY A 84 8.09 6.70 2.99
C GLY A 84 8.56 5.31 2.62
N THR A 85 7.93 4.31 3.21
CA THR A 85 8.23 2.88 3.02
C THR A 85 6.93 2.09 2.89
N ALA A 86 6.81 1.27 1.85
CA ALA A 86 5.72 0.32 1.73
C ALA A 86 6.05 -0.99 2.44
N GLY A 87 5.18 -1.45 3.34
CA GLY A 87 5.34 -2.67 4.10
C GLY A 87 4.54 -3.82 3.52
N PHE A 88 5.22 -4.89 3.14
CA PHE A 88 4.60 -6.10 2.60
C PHE A 88 4.74 -7.26 3.57
N VAL A 89 3.73 -8.12 3.63
CA VAL A 89 3.88 -9.48 4.12
C VAL A 89 4.13 -10.39 2.94
N VAL A 90 5.08 -11.30 3.07
CA VAL A 90 5.41 -12.31 2.05
C VAL A 90 5.53 -13.68 2.70
N PRO A 91 5.16 -14.77 2.00
CA PRO A 91 5.09 -16.10 2.61
C PRO A 91 6.41 -16.62 3.19
N ASN A 92 7.55 -16.26 2.59
CA ASN A 92 8.86 -16.77 2.99
C ASN A 92 9.98 -15.76 2.67
N LEU A 93 10.72 -15.33 3.70
CA LEU A 93 11.80 -14.36 3.58
C LEU A 93 13.08 -14.96 2.94
N ASP A 94 13.35 -16.24 3.10
CA ASP A 94 14.53 -16.86 2.50
C ASP A 94 14.35 -17.00 0.98
N ASP A 95 13.12 -17.34 0.55
CA ASP A 95 12.75 -17.31 -0.87
C ASP A 95 12.82 -15.90 -1.44
N LEU A 96 12.37 -14.90 -0.68
CA LEU A 96 12.47 -13.50 -1.08
C LEU A 96 13.93 -13.08 -1.31
N VAL A 97 14.83 -13.41 -0.38
CA VAL A 97 16.26 -13.09 -0.51
C VAL A 97 16.85 -13.70 -1.78
N ARG A 98 16.62 -14.99 -2.02
CA ARG A 98 17.10 -15.68 -3.24
C ARG A 98 16.58 -15.03 -4.53
N ARG A 99 15.29 -14.63 -4.54
CA ARG A 99 14.71 -13.93 -5.69
C ARG A 99 15.30 -12.53 -5.90
N LEU A 100 15.56 -11.79 -4.83
CA LEU A 100 16.19 -10.47 -4.91
C LEU A 100 17.64 -10.57 -5.41
N GLU A 101 18.41 -11.57 -4.99
CA GLU A 101 19.75 -11.86 -5.50
C GLU A 101 19.74 -12.12 -7.01
N HIS A 102 18.80 -12.99 -7.44
CA HIS A 102 18.61 -13.28 -8.87
C HIS A 102 18.18 -12.03 -9.65
N ALA A 103 17.18 -11.29 -9.14
CA ALA A 103 16.72 -10.07 -9.78
C ALA A 103 17.83 -9.03 -9.94
N GLY A 104 18.65 -8.83 -8.92
CA GLY A 104 19.80 -7.91 -8.96
C GLY A 104 20.84 -8.31 -10.01
N THR A 105 21.12 -9.60 -10.15
CA THR A 105 22.00 -10.14 -11.20
C THR A 105 21.45 -9.87 -12.59
N GLU A 106 20.17 -10.16 -12.79
CA GLU A 106 19.49 -9.97 -14.07
C GLU A 106 19.36 -8.48 -14.46
N MET A 107 19.10 -7.59 -13.50
CA MET A 107 19.06 -6.15 -13.76
C MET A 107 20.38 -5.64 -14.35
N LYS A 108 21.51 -6.06 -13.78
CA LYS A 108 22.85 -5.71 -14.29
C LYS A 108 23.11 -6.30 -15.69
N ARG A 109 22.55 -7.48 -15.99
CA ARG A 109 22.75 -8.16 -17.26
C ARG A 109 21.93 -7.55 -18.39
N ILE A 110 20.65 -7.17 -18.12
CA ILE A 110 19.73 -6.76 -19.20
C ILE A 110 19.67 -5.25 -19.42
N ALA A 111 20.05 -4.46 -18.45
CA ALA A 111 19.99 -3.00 -18.50
C ALA A 111 21.18 -2.35 -17.76
N PRO A 112 22.44 -2.70 -18.14
CA PRO A 112 23.62 -2.18 -17.46
C PRO A 112 23.78 -0.66 -17.64
N GLU A 113 23.14 -0.09 -18.65
CA GLU A 113 23.17 1.34 -18.99
C GLU A 113 22.22 2.21 -18.18
N LEU A 114 21.23 1.60 -17.49
CA LEU A 114 20.23 2.35 -16.75
C LEU A 114 20.66 2.64 -15.31
N PRO A 115 20.37 3.86 -14.80
CA PRO A 115 20.53 4.16 -13.39
C PRO A 115 19.75 3.16 -12.53
N ASN A 116 20.40 2.59 -11.53
CA ASN A 116 19.82 1.56 -10.72
C ASN A 116 20.24 1.69 -9.24
N ASN A 117 19.30 2.11 -8.38
CA ASN A 117 19.48 2.21 -6.94
C ASN A 117 19.11 0.91 -6.21
N PHE A 118 18.94 -0.20 -6.95
CA PHE A 118 18.55 -1.47 -6.35
C PHE A 118 19.51 -1.90 -5.26
N ALA A 119 18.96 -2.15 -4.10
CA ALA A 119 19.67 -2.69 -2.95
C ALA A 119 18.69 -3.49 -2.09
N PHE A 120 19.21 -4.43 -1.32
CA PHE A 120 18.43 -5.08 -0.28
C PHE A 120 19.31 -5.56 0.87
N GLN A 121 18.70 -5.70 2.04
CA GLN A 121 19.37 -6.20 3.24
C GLN A 121 18.36 -6.96 4.11
N ARG A 122 18.76 -8.13 4.58
CA ARG A 122 18.00 -8.82 5.65
C ARG A 122 18.32 -8.16 6.99
N LYS A 123 17.27 -7.82 7.74
CA LYS A 123 17.37 -7.25 9.09
C LYS A 123 16.49 -8.07 10.05
N GLY A 124 17.08 -9.06 10.68
CA GLY A 124 16.36 -9.95 11.59
C GLY A 124 15.20 -10.67 10.89
N ASP A 125 13.97 -10.33 11.29
CA ASP A 125 12.71 -10.90 10.81
C ASP A 125 12.08 -10.13 9.63
N SER A 126 12.86 -9.25 9.00
CA SER A 126 12.42 -8.50 7.82
C SER A 126 13.52 -8.42 6.76
N VAL A 127 13.11 -8.06 5.53
CA VAL A 127 14.01 -7.71 4.44
C VAL A 127 13.64 -6.31 3.97
N GLU A 128 14.60 -5.39 4.03
CA GLU A 128 14.48 -4.08 3.44
C GLU A 128 15.04 -4.11 2.01
N ALA A 129 14.30 -3.55 1.07
CA ALA A 129 14.76 -3.45 -0.31
C ALA A 129 14.42 -2.07 -0.88
N THR A 130 15.25 -1.61 -1.81
CA THR A 130 15.06 -0.37 -2.56
C THR A 130 14.89 -0.74 -4.03
N CYS A 131 13.85 -0.24 -4.67
CA CYS A 131 13.65 -0.44 -6.10
C CYS A 131 14.67 0.36 -6.94
N PRO A 132 14.80 0.12 -8.25
CA PRO A 132 15.78 0.83 -9.09
C PRO A 132 15.68 2.36 -9.03
N TRP A 133 14.54 2.91 -8.70
CA TRP A 133 14.31 4.38 -8.67
C TRP A 133 14.30 4.98 -7.27
N GLY A 134 14.47 4.17 -6.21
CA GLY A 134 14.59 4.65 -4.84
C GLY A 134 13.37 4.39 -3.95
N ASN A 135 12.28 3.78 -4.46
CA ASN A 135 11.17 3.38 -3.61
C ASN A 135 11.59 2.30 -2.62
N ARG A 136 11.36 2.55 -1.34
CA ARG A 136 11.71 1.65 -0.25
C ARG A 136 10.57 0.72 0.06
N VAL A 137 10.89 -0.57 0.21
CA VAL A 137 9.94 -1.58 0.70
C VAL A 137 10.54 -2.32 1.89
N ARG A 138 9.68 -2.72 2.82
CA ARG A 138 10.04 -3.61 3.92
C ARG A 138 9.13 -4.83 3.87
N CYS A 139 9.74 -6.01 3.74
CA CYS A 139 9.02 -7.26 3.65
C CYS A 139 9.15 -8.04 4.96
N HIS A 140 8.03 -8.54 5.46
CA HIS A 140 7.90 -9.29 6.70
C HIS A 140 7.40 -10.71 6.41
N ALA A 141 7.75 -11.66 7.26
CA ALA A 141 7.03 -12.93 7.33
C ALA A 141 5.63 -12.72 7.93
N PRO A 142 4.67 -13.63 7.69
CA PRO A 142 3.39 -13.62 8.40
C PRO A 142 3.60 -13.63 9.92
N ALA A 143 2.93 -12.67 10.61
CA ALA A 143 3.04 -12.50 12.04
C ALA A 143 1.72 -11.96 12.63
N PRO A 144 1.46 -12.10 13.94
CA PRO A 144 0.21 -11.70 14.56
C PRO A 144 -0.16 -10.23 14.35
N GLU A 145 0.82 -9.32 14.25
CA GLU A 145 0.60 -7.90 13.99
C GLU A 145 0.00 -7.60 12.61
N PHE A 146 0.16 -8.53 11.66
CA PHE A 146 -0.41 -8.44 10.30
C PHE A 146 -1.71 -9.26 10.18
N GLY A 147 -2.26 -9.73 11.30
CA GLY A 147 -3.50 -10.48 11.36
C GLY A 147 -3.43 -11.77 10.55
N ARG A 148 -4.25 -11.88 9.49
CA ARG A 148 -4.29 -13.06 8.61
C ARG A 148 -3.59 -12.85 7.27
N THR A 149 -2.84 -11.76 7.14
CA THR A 149 -2.15 -11.46 5.88
C THR A 149 -0.95 -12.40 5.72
N GLU A 150 -0.97 -13.21 4.68
CA GLU A 150 0.14 -14.09 4.29
C GLU A 150 0.89 -13.54 3.06
N LEU A 151 0.20 -12.79 2.22
CA LEU A 151 0.75 -12.05 1.08
C LEU A 151 -0.04 -10.76 0.90
N GLY A 152 0.63 -9.61 0.88
CA GLY A 152 -0.04 -8.33 0.63
C GLY A 152 0.68 -7.11 1.15
N LEU A 153 0.19 -5.95 0.74
CA LEU A 153 0.54 -4.65 1.30
C LEU A 153 -0.12 -4.51 2.68
N ALA A 154 0.66 -4.58 3.73
CA ALA A 154 0.16 -4.48 5.10
C ALA A 154 0.06 -3.02 5.58
N TYR A 155 1.00 -2.18 5.14
CA TYR A 155 1.01 -0.77 5.50
C TYR A 155 1.78 0.09 4.50
N VAL A 156 1.52 1.40 4.56
CA VAL A 156 2.43 2.43 4.05
C VAL A 156 2.80 3.33 5.22
N ASP A 157 4.10 3.57 5.42
CA ASP A 157 4.64 4.47 6.45
C ASP A 157 5.24 5.69 5.76
N PHE A 158 4.58 6.84 5.87
CA PHE A 158 5.02 8.10 5.29
C PHE A 158 5.95 8.85 6.24
N ASP A 159 7.02 9.40 5.70
CA ASP A 159 7.87 10.36 6.40
C ASP A 159 7.19 11.74 6.33
N VAL A 160 6.78 12.31 7.48
CA VAL A 160 6.03 13.57 7.54
C VAL A 160 6.78 14.65 8.35
N PRO A 161 6.49 15.94 8.13
CA PRO A 161 7.13 17.01 8.90
C PRO A 161 6.89 16.89 10.41
N PRO A 162 7.85 17.31 11.26
CA PRO A 162 7.68 17.34 12.71
C PRO A 162 6.46 18.18 13.15
N GLY A 163 5.75 17.72 14.19
CA GLY A 163 4.56 18.39 14.74
C GLY A 163 3.28 18.20 13.91
N THR A 164 3.23 17.22 12.99
CA THR A 164 2.04 16.98 12.17
C THR A 164 1.25 15.73 12.58
N ALA A 165 1.84 14.80 13.31
CA ALA A 165 1.21 13.51 13.63
C ALA A 165 -0.15 13.64 14.34
N ASP A 166 -0.29 14.52 15.32
CA ASP A 166 -1.56 14.73 16.03
C ASP A 166 -2.66 15.28 15.12
N GLY A 167 -2.32 16.23 14.24
CA GLY A 167 -3.26 16.79 13.26
C GLY A 167 -3.68 15.77 12.23
N ILE A 168 -2.75 14.92 11.75
CA ILE A 168 -3.02 13.83 10.84
C ILE A 168 -3.98 12.81 11.48
N ALA A 169 -3.74 12.41 12.73
CA ALA A 169 -4.64 11.51 13.43
C ALA A 169 -6.06 12.11 13.58
N ARG A 170 -6.18 13.41 13.88
CA ARG A 170 -7.48 14.11 13.91
C ARG A 170 -8.18 14.07 12.54
N PHE A 171 -7.46 14.37 11.45
CA PHE A 171 -8.02 14.34 10.12
C PHE A 171 -8.64 12.97 9.80
N TYR A 172 -7.92 11.89 10.06
CA TYR A 172 -8.46 10.55 9.80
C TYR A 172 -9.63 10.19 10.71
N ASN A 173 -9.61 10.58 11.99
CA ASN A 173 -10.74 10.32 12.88
C ASN A 173 -11.99 11.13 12.50
N GLU A 174 -11.84 12.44 12.32
CA GLU A 174 -12.96 13.37 12.20
C GLU A 174 -13.49 13.46 10.77
N VAL A 175 -12.58 13.51 9.76
CA VAL A 175 -12.96 13.67 8.35
C VAL A 175 -13.16 12.31 7.69
N MET A 176 -12.14 11.44 7.73
CA MET A 176 -12.19 10.15 7.05
C MET A 176 -12.95 9.07 7.84
N ARG A 177 -13.26 9.33 9.12
CA ARG A 177 -13.97 8.41 10.04
C ARG A 177 -13.28 7.05 10.17
N ALA A 178 -11.96 7.06 10.11
CA ALA A 178 -11.11 5.90 10.31
C ALA A 178 -10.42 5.98 11.68
N PRO A 179 -10.33 4.87 12.45
CA PRO A 179 -9.70 4.88 13.76
C PRO A 179 -8.24 5.27 13.64
N ALA A 180 -7.83 6.36 14.26
CA ALA A 180 -6.48 6.86 14.22
C ALA A 180 -6.02 7.32 15.61
N SER A 181 -4.73 7.16 15.89
CA SER A 181 -4.07 7.64 17.12
C SER A 181 -2.69 8.20 16.79
N ALA A 182 -2.22 9.13 17.61
CA ALA A 182 -0.86 9.64 17.50
C ALA A 182 -0.12 9.43 18.83
N ALA A 183 1.12 8.98 18.75
CA ALA A 183 2.01 8.84 19.90
C ALA A 183 3.46 8.96 19.42
N GLN A 184 4.31 9.62 20.19
CA GLN A 184 5.75 9.72 19.98
C GLN A 184 6.14 10.16 18.55
N GLY A 185 5.43 11.17 18.01
CA GLY A 185 5.69 11.70 16.67
C GLY A 185 5.25 10.76 15.52
N ARG A 186 4.32 9.84 15.80
CA ARG A 186 3.79 8.94 14.79
C ARG A 186 2.27 8.85 14.86
N ALA A 187 1.58 9.13 13.76
CA ALA A 187 0.18 8.81 13.62
C ALA A 187 0.02 7.42 13.01
N THR A 188 -0.94 6.65 13.51
CA THR A 188 -1.32 5.33 12.99
C THR A 188 -2.80 5.32 12.72
N VAL A 189 -3.18 4.94 11.50
CA VAL A 189 -4.56 4.84 11.01
C VAL A 189 -4.89 3.38 10.76
N GLY A 190 -5.96 2.89 11.36
CA GLY A 190 -6.49 1.55 11.09
C GLY A 190 -7.24 1.52 9.76
N ILE A 191 -6.95 0.54 8.93
CA ILE A 191 -7.63 0.31 7.66
C ILE A 191 -8.16 -1.12 7.60
N GLY A 192 -9.47 -1.24 7.43
CA GLY A 192 -10.12 -2.54 7.39
C GLY A 192 -9.72 -3.41 8.57
N ARG A 193 -9.45 -4.69 8.30
CA ARG A 193 -9.13 -5.66 9.35
C ARG A 193 -7.67 -5.58 9.82
N ASP A 194 -6.71 -5.51 8.88
CA ASP A 194 -5.31 -5.85 9.19
C ASP A 194 -4.29 -4.88 8.57
N GLN A 195 -4.75 -3.84 7.83
CA GLN A 195 -3.88 -2.86 7.21
C GLN A 195 -3.73 -1.58 8.02
N ARG A 196 -2.68 -0.80 7.75
CA ARG A 196 -2.39 0.47 8.43
C ARG A 196 -1.86 1.52 7.44
N LEU A 197 -2.13 2.79 7.74
CA LEU A 197 -1.26 3.89 7.32
C LEU A 197 -0.51 4.40 8.55
N HIS A 198 0.76 4.63 8.38
CA HIS A 198 1.60 5.29 9.38
C HIS A 198 2.11 6.60 8.81
N PHE A 199 2.25 7.59 9.68
CA PHE A 199 2.82 8.89 9.36
C PHE A 199 3.83 9.20 10.47
N THR A 200 5.11 8.97 10.16
CA THR A 200 6.21 9.09 11.11
C THR A 200 6.92 10.42 10.91
N GLU A 201 6.98 11.24 11.96
CA GLU A 201 7.67 12.53 11.91
C GLU A 201 9.16 12.36 11.69
N SER A 202 9.68 13.13 10.74
CA SER A 202 11.09 13.12 10.36
C SER A 202 11.58 14.54 10.15
N ALA A 203 12.72 14.87 10.77
CA ALA A 203 13.41 16.11 10.52
C ALA A 203 14.26 16.10 9.25
N ALA A 204 14.36 14.95 8.57
CA ALA A 204 15.08 14.87 7.30
C ALA A 204 14.37 15.72 6.23
N PRO A 205 15.11 16.38 5.34
CA PRO A 205 14.53 17.13 4.23
C PRO A 205 13.61 16.24 3.41
N GLN A 206 12.38 16.70 3.20
CA GLN A 206 11.41 15.99 2.37
C GLN A 206 11.58 16.41 0.90
N PRO A 207 11.64 15.46 -0.06
CA PRO A 207 11.60 15.80 -1.47
C PRO A 207 10.25 16.46 -1.81
N ALA A 208 10.22 17.25 -2.87
CA ALA A 208 8.97 17.77 -3.40
C ALA A 208 8.02 16.63 -3.75
N TYR A 209 6.73 16.89 -3.59
CA TYR A 209 5.70 15.91 -3.97
C TYR A 209 5.71 15.73 -5.49
N ASP A 210 5.74 14.48 -5.95
CA ASP A 210 5.94 14.08 -7.33
C ASP A 210 4.73 13.34 -7.95
N ASN A 211 3.56 13.42 -7.27
CA ASN A 211 2.26 12.83 -7.64
C ASN A 211 2.08 11.33 -7.35
N HIS A 212 3.02 10.69 -6.63
CA HIS A 212 2.73 9.36 -6.12
C HIS A 212 1.46 9.38 -5.25
N HIS A 213 0.70 8.28 -5.25
CA HIS A 213 -0.57 8.25 -4.53
C HIS A 213 -0.87 6.88 -3.90
N ILE A 214 -1.87 6.85 -3.04
CA ILE A 214 -2.48 5.64 -2.50
C ILE A 214 -3.94 5.55 -2.94
N GLN A 215 -4.43 4.32 -3.09
CA GLN A 215 -5.84 4.08 -3.35
C GLN A 215 -6.48 3.38 -2.16
N ILE A 216 -7.61 3.91 -1.74
CA ILE A 216 -8.40 3.40 -0.62
C ILE A 216 -9.86 3.19 -1.02
N TYR A 217 -10.48 2.14 -0.45
CA TYR A 217 -11.92 1.95 -0.48
C TYR A 217 -12.54 2.39 0.84
N ILE A 218 -13.66 3.10 0.76
CA ILE A 218 -14.40 3.58 1.92
C ILE A 218 -15.87 3.16 1.89
N ALA A 219 -16.46 2.96 3.07
CA ALA A 219 -17.85 2.55 3.22
C ALA A 219 -18.82 3.73 3.13
N ASP A 220 -18.61 4.77 3.93
CA ASP A 220 -19.36 6.04 3.83
C ASP A 220 -18.63 6.95 2.83
N PHE A 221 -19.12 6.95 1.59
CA PHE A 221 -18.50 7.66 0.47
C PHE A 221 -18.82 9.15 0.46
N SER A 222 -19.97 9.53 1.04
CA SER A 222 -20.52 10.90 0.93
C SER A 222 -19.97 11.84 1.99
N ALA A 223 -19.96 11.43 3.26
CA ALA A 223 -19.66 12.39 4.32
C ALA A 223 -18.20 12.93 4.30
N PRO A 224 -17.16 12.11 4.05
CA PRO A 224 -15.82 12.65 3.84
C PRO A 224 -15.74 13.56 2.60
N TYR A 225 -16.41 13.18 1.51
CA TYR A 225 -16.47 13.97 0.29
C TYR A 225 -17.08 15.36 0.54
N GLU A 226 -18.25 15.43 1.18
CA GLU A 226 -18.93 16.70 1.47
C GLU A 226 -18.07 17.61 2.33
N TRP A 227 -17.40 17.06 3.34
CA TRP A 227 -16.48 17.83 4.18
C TRP A 227 -15.30 18.37 3.35
N LEU A 228 -14.62 17.53 2.58
CA LEU A 228 -13.48 17.91 1.75
C LEU A 228 -13.88 18.95 0.68
N LYS A 229 -15.04 18.78 0.06
CA LYS A 229 -15.58 19.71 -0.93
C LYS A 229 -15.88 21.07 -0.32
N SER A 230 -16.47 21.11 0.87
CA SER A 230 -16.76 22.38 1.56
C SER A 230 -15.50 23.14 1.98
N HIS A 231 -14.33 22.48 2.00
CA HIS A 231 -13.02 23.05 2.31
C HIS A 231 -12.11 23.22 1.06
N ASP A 232 -12.68 23.08 -0.16
CA ASP A 232 -11.96 23.21 -1.43
C ASP A 232 -10.72 22.29 -1.54
N LEU A 233 -10.86 21.06 -1.05
CA LEU A 233 -9.77 20.06 -1.01
C LEU A 233 -9.90 18.95 -2.05
N ILE A 234 -11.06 18.83 -2.73
CA ILE A 234 -11.25 17.84 -3.80
C ILE A 234 -10.41 18.25 -5.02
N SER A 235 -9.54 17.36 -5.46
CA SER A 235 -8.66 17.59 -6.61
C SER A 235 -9.20 16.97 -7.91
N MET A 236 -10.02 15.92 -7.81
CA MET A 236 -10.63 15.24 -8.96
C MET A 236 -11.92 14.52 -8.54
N GLU A 237 -12.89 14.51 -9.46
CA GLU A 237 -14.11 13.72 -9.37
C GLU A 237 -14.31 12.95 -10.68
N THR A 238 -14.85 11.72 -10.59
CA THR A 238 -15.26 10.94 -11.76
C THR A 238 -16.69 10.44 -11.59
N ASP A 239 -17.31 10.00 -12.66
CA ASP A 239 -18.61 9.33 -12.68
C ASP A 239 -18.50 7.82 -12.36
N ALA A 240 -17.28 7.36 -12.04
CA ALA A 240 -16.96 5.95 -11.80
C ALA A 240 -16.80 5.59 -10.31
N ASP A 241 -17.59 6.21 -9.43
CA ASP A 241 -17.54 5.98 -7.97
C ASP A 241 -16.16 6.32 -7.34
N GLU A 242 -15.50 7.37 -7.83
CA GLU A 242 -14.17 7.80 -7.41
C GLU A 242 -14.08 9.33 -7.26
N TRP A 243 -13.41 9.78 -6.20
CA TRP A 243 -12.93 11.16 -6.05
C TRP A 243 -11.55 11.16 -5.39
N ARG A 244 -10.81 12.27 -5.55
CA ARG A 244 -9.44 12.39 -5.05
C ARG A 244 -9.25 13.69 -4.28
N PHE A 245 -8.31 13.65 -3.34
CA PHE A 245 -7.77 14.83 -2.65
C PHE A 245 -6.28 14.61 -2.38
N GLN A 246 -5.55 15.73 -2.21
CA GLN A 246 -4.09 15.68 -2.06
C GLN A 246 -3.60 16.15 -0.69
N TRP A 247 -4.38 16.95 0.04
CA TRP A 247 -3.92 17.53 1.27
C TRP A 247 -4.60 16.94 2.49
N ILE A 248 -3.77 16.40 3.39
CA ILE A 248 -4.18 16.17 4.76
C ILE A 248 -4.04 17.50 5.48
N VAL A 249 -5.12 17.98 6.10
CA VAL A 249 -5.18 19.24 6.84
C VAL A 249 -5.56 19.00 8.29
N ASP A 250 -5.19 19.91 9.20
CA ASP A 250 -5.74 19.85 10.55
C ASP A 250 -7.20 20.35 10.52
N PRO A 251 -8.19 19.54 10.93
CA PRO A 251 -9.60 19.97 10.91
C PRO A 251 -9.92 21.19 11.78
N ARG A 252 -9.04 21.53 12.75
CA ARG A 252 -9.25 22.64 13.70
C ARG A 252 -8.98 24.00 13.09
N ASP A 253 -7.99 24.09 12.21
CA ASP A 253 -7.52 25.38 11.69
C ASP A 253 -7.28 25.39 10.17
N GLY A 254 -7.48 24.26 9.49
CA GLY A 254 -7.27 24.12 8.05
C GLY A 254 -5.78 24.09 7.62
N ARG A 255 -4.84 24.06 8.56
CA ARG A 255 -3.41 24.03 8.25
C ARG A 255 -3.05 22.77 7.48
N LYS A 256 -2.38 22.94 6.34
CA LYS A 256 -1.85 21.84 5.52
C LYS A 256 -0.73 21.13 6.26
N LEU A 257 -0.86 19.83 6.46
CA LEU A 257 0.06 18.99 7.25
C LEU A 257 0.96 18.14 6.37
N PHE A 258 0.38 17.48 5.37
CA PHE A 258 1.09 16.59 4.47
C PHE A 258 0.38 16.49 3.12
N GLN A 259 1.15 16.42 2.04
CA GLN A 259 0.61 16.26 0.69
C GLN A 259 0.79 14.82 0.21
N ILE A 260 -0.29 14.14 -0.02
CA ILE A 260 -0.35 12.78 -0.60
C ILE A 260 -1.73 12.60 -1.25
N GLU A 261 -1.79 12.26 -2.51
CA GLU A 261 -3.05 12.02 -3.17
C GLU A 261 -3.69 10.72 -2.67
N HIS A 262 -4.96 10.84 -2.30
CA HIS A 262 -5.83 9.72 -1.99
C HIS A 262 -6.78 9.52 -3.15
N GLU A 263 -6.59 8.46 -3.90
CA GLU A 263 -7.58 7.95 -4.82
C GLU A 263 -8.64 7.19 -4.00
N THR A 264 -9.78 7.83 -3.78
CA THR A 264 -10.83 7.32 -2.90
C THR A 264 -11.95 6.74 -3.71
N ARG A 265 -12.24 5.45 -3.51
CA ARG A 265 -13.28 4.71 -4.23
C ARG A 265 -14.37 4.22 -3.29
N SER A 266 -15.61 4.21 -3.79
CA SER A 266 -16.71 3.57 -3.07
C SER A 266 -16.64 2.05 -3.18
N MET A 267 -17.33 1.34 -2.27
CA MET A 267 -17.50 -0.12 -2.37
C MET A 267 -18.36 -0.55 -3.56
N LYS A 268 -18.99 0.40 -4.28
CA LYS A 268 -19.71 0.15 -5.53
C LYS A 268 -18.83 0.24 -6.77
N HIS A 269 -17.60 0.74 -6.61
CA HIS A 269 -16.66 0.80 -7.71
C HIS A 269 -16.43 -0.59 -8.31
N ARG A 270 -16.44 -0.69 -9.65
CA ARG A 270 -16.38 -1.98 -10.39
C ARG A 270 -15.17 -2.87 -10.07
N LEU A 271 -14.09 -2.30 -9.52
CA LEU A 271 -12.90 -3.07 -9.13
C LEU A 271 -12.94 -3.55 -7.67
N PHE A 272 -13.90 -3.08 -6.85
CA PHE A 272 -13.95 -3.49 -5.45
C PHE A 272 -14.21 -4.99 -5.32
N GLY A 273 -13.34 -5.66 -4.57
CA GLY A 273 -13.49 -7.10 -4.28
C GLY A 273 -13.31 -8.03 -5.48
N ARG A 274 -12.82 -7.54 -6.63
CA ARG A 274 -12.56 -8.41 -7.77
C ARG A 274 -11.48 -9.45 -7.44
N PRO A 275 -11.55 -10.65 -8.01
CA PRO A 275 -10.49 -11.64 -7.86
C PRO A 275 -9.17 -11.16 -8.45
N LEU A 276 -8.07 -11.41 -7.75
CA LEU A 276 -6.72 -11.20 -8.23
C LEU A 276 -6.04 -12.56 -8.46
N VAL A 277 -5.19 -12.64 -9.48
CA VAL A 277 -4.36 -13.83 -9.75
C VAL A 277 -2.98 -13.60 -9.14
N ASN A 278 -2.55 -14.51 -8.27
CA ASN A 278 -1.27 -14.43 -7.59
C ASN A 278 -0.49 -15.72 -7.80
N ARG A 279 0.83 -15.60 -8.04
CA ARG A 279 1.70 -16.75 -8.25
C ARG A 279 2.02 -17.46 -6.94
N ASN A 280 1.90 -18.78 -6.92
CA ASN A 280 2.41 -19.61 -5.83
C ASN A 280 3.89 -19.92 -6.06
N HIS A 281 4.75 -19.33 -5.24
CA HIS A 281 6.21 -19.44 -5.38
C HIS A 281 6.78 -20.80 -5.00
N ALA A 282 6.03 -21.62 -4.27
CA ALA A 282 6.43 -22.97 -3.92
C ALA A 282 6.30 -23.95 -5.10
N LEU A 283 5.58 -23.56 -6.17
CA LEU A 283 5.39 -24.41 -7.33
C LEU A 283 6.48 -24.20 -8.38
N THR A 284 6.95 -25.32 -8.89
CA THR A 284 7.83 -25.41 -10.06
C THR A 284 7.11 -26.18 -11.16
N ASN A 285 7.70 -26.26 -12.37
CA ASN A 285 7.18 -27.10 -13.42
C ASN A 285 7.14 -28.61 -13.06
N MET A 286 7.90 -29.01 -12.06
CA MET A 286 7.95 -30.40 -11.57
C MET A 286 6.91 -30.68 -10.47
N THR A 287 6.43 -29.65 -9.80
CA THR A 287 5.48 -29.75 -8.67
C THR A 287 4.14 -29.09 -8.98
N TYR A 288 3.92 -28.69 -10.23
CA TYR A 288 2.68 -28.03 -10.64
C TYR A 288 1.47 -28.96 -10.49
N VAL A 289 0.44 -28.40 -9.86
CA VAL A 289 -0.90 -29.01 -9.81
C VAL A 289 -1.89 -27.99 -10.36
N PRO A 290 -2.78 -28.36 -11.31
CA PRO A 290 -3.76 -27.45 -11.89
C PRO A 290 -4.59 -26.73 -10.80
N GLY A 291 -4.66 -25.40 -10.87
CA GLY A 291 -5.36 -24.56 -9.91
C GLY A 291 -4.61 -24.25 -8.62
N ALA A 292 -3.40 -24.81 -8.42
CA ALA A 292 -2.56 -24.51 -7.25
C ALA A 292 -1.55 -23.36 -7.49
N ASP A 293 -1.53 -22.80 -8.68
CA ASP A 293 -0.67 -21.67 -9.09
C ASP A 293 -1.20 -20.31 -8.61
N ALA A 294 -2.45 -20.26 -8.14
CA ALA A 294 -3.01 -19.07 -7.51
C ALA A 294 -2.74 -19.08 -6.00
N PHE A 295 -2.17 -18.02 -5.48
CA PHE A 295 -2.12 -17.78 -4.05
C PHE A 295 -3.52 -17.33 -3.59
N ARG A 296 -4.13 -18.09 -2.71
CA ARG A 296 -5.41 -17.73 -2.10
C ARG A 296 -5.14 -17.09 -0.75
N GLY A 297 -5.14 -15.76 -0.72
CA GLY A 297 -5.10 -15.05 0.56
C GLY A 297 -6.30 -15.44 1.43
N THR A 298 -6.10 -15.53 2.73
CA THR A 298 -7.19 -15.77 3.69
C THR A 298 -8.09 -14.53 3.78
N PHE A 299 -9.39 -14.72 3.60
CA PHE A 299 -10.42 -13.69 3.78
C PHE A 299 -10.84 -13.60 5.25
#